data_ccbac65f30229d7ad823833d34798338
#
_entry.id   ccbac65f30229d7ad823833d34798338
#
_cell.length_a   1.000
_cell.length_b   1.000
_cell.length_c   1.000
_cell.angle_alpha   90.00
_cell.angle_beta   90.00
_cell.angle_gamma   90.00
#
_symmetry.space_group_name_H-M   'P 1'
#
loop_
_entity.id
_entity.type
_entity.pdbx_description
1 polymer ?
#
loop_
_entity_poly.entity_id
_entity_poly.type
_entity_poly.pdbx_seq_one_letter_code
_entity_poly.pdbx_strand_id
1 'polypeptide(L)' 'MTDEMERNLGPQPIADLMTAAGLSPHDLVAASTEQLTHKMISRACKGRRLTPNVQYKILRAMNAATEKTYTLPDLFNYS' A
#
# COMPACT_ATOMS: atom_id res chain seq x y z
N MET A 1 1.57 -7.51 22.65
CA MET A 1 0.84 -8.29 21.81
C MET A 1 -0.46 -7.69 21.40
N THR A 2 -1.18 -7.10 22.32
CA THR A 2 -2.39 -6.38 21.93
C THR A 2 -2.09 -5.29 20.93
N ASP A 3 -0.94 -4.61 21.07
CA ASP A 3 -0.57 -3.56 20.13
C ASP A 3 -0.46 -4.09 18.72
N GLU A 4 0.14 -5.25 18.54
CA GLU A 4 0.26 -5.85 17.22
C GLU A 4 -1.11 -6.19 16.65
N MET A 5 -1.98 -6.75 17.47
CA MET A 5 -3.32 -7.10 17.04
C MET A 5 -4.11 -5.86 16.68
N GLU A 6 -3.99 -4.81 17.47
CA GLU A 6 -4.69 -3.55 17.21
C GLU A 6 -4.21 -2.89 15.92
N ARG A 7 -2.94 -3.09 15.57
CA ARG A 7 -2.37 -2.50 14.37
C ARG A 7 -2.58 -3.33 13.13
N ASN A 8 -2.98 -4.57 13.30
CA ASN A 8 -3.24 -5.45 12.17
C ASN A 8 -4.71 -5.34 11.81
N LEU A 9 -4.97 -4.58 10.77
CA LEU A 9 -6.32 -4.26 10.33
C LEU A 9 -6.83 -5.22 9.25
N GLY A 10 -6.13 -6.33 9.08
CA GLY A 10 -6.48 -7.33 8.09
C GLY A 10 -6.01 -6.97 6.68
N PRO A 11 -6.21 -7.86 5.71
CA PRO A 11 -5.81 -7.59 4.33
C PRO A 11 -6.45 -6.31 3.83
N GLN A 12 -5.66 -5.50 3.12
CA GLN A 12 -6.12 -4.21 2.64
C GLN A 12 -6.48 -4.27 1.16
N PRO A 13 -7.36 -3.38 0.69
CA PRO A 13 -7.75 -3.37 -0.72
C PRO A 13 -6.57 -3.28 -1.68
N ILE A 14 -5.47 -2.61 -1.27
CA ILE A 14 -4.29 -2.51 -2.11
C ILE A 14 -3.76 -3.88 -2.53
N ALA A 15 -3.85 -4.88 -1.66
CA ALA A 15 -3.37 -6.22 -1.99
C ALA A 15 -4.16 -6.80 -3.17
N ASP A 16 -5.48 -6.64 -3.14
CA ASP A 16 -6.33 -7.12 -4.23
C ASP A 16 -6.10 -6.33 -5.51
N LEU A 17 -5.93 -5.02 -5.39
CA LEU A 17 -5.69 -4.16 -6.55
C LEU A 17 -4.36 -4.51 -7.21
N MET A 18 -3.32 -4.78 -6.41
CA MET A 18 -2.03 -5.20 -6.95
C MET A 18 -2.15 -6.53 -7.68
N THR A 19 -2.85 -7.49 -7.08
CA THR A 19 -3.05 -8.80 -7.68
C THR A 19 -3.80 -8.67 -9.01
N ALA A 20 -4.87 -7.89 -9.03
CA ALA A 20 -5.66 -7.68 -10.22
C ALA A 20 -4.87 -7.00 -11.33
N ALA A 21 -3.95 -6.12 -10.98
CA ALA A 21 -3.10 -5.41 -11.93
C ALA A 21 -1.83 -6.19 -12.30
N GLY A 22 -1.59 -7.33 -11.66
CA GLY A 22 -0.38 -8.10 -11.89
C GLY A 22 0.87 -7.45 -11.36
N LEU A 23 0.75 -6.65 -10.29
CA LEU A 23 1.87 -5.90 -9.72
C LEU A 23 2.45 -6.61 -8.51
N SER A 24 3.78 -6.63 -8.42
CA SER A 24 4.50 -7.08 -7.24
C SER A 24 4.98 -5.86 -6.46
N PRO A 25 5.41 -6.04 -5.20
CA PRO A 25 6.02 -4.93 -4.45
C PRO A 25 7.19 -4.29 -5.20
N HIS A 26 7.96 -5.09 -5.91
CA HIS A 26 9.07 -4.58 -6.70
C HIS A 26 8.60 -3.58 -7.76
N ASP A 27 7.46 -3.86 -8.37
CA ASP A 27 6.92 -2.98 -9.41
C ASP A 27 6.56 -1.61 -8.84
N LEU A 28 6.01 -1.57 -7.63
CA LEU A 28 5.69 -0.31 -6.98
C LEU A 28 6.93 0.46 -6.58
N VAL A 29 7.94 -0.24 -6.07
CA VAL A 29 9.21 0.39 -5.74
C VAL A 29 9.83 1.01 -6.99
N ALA A 30 9.79 0.29 -8.10
CA ALA A 30 10.34 0.78 -9.37
C ALA A 30 9.56 1.97 -9.92
N ALA A 31 8.27 2.02 -9.70
CA ALA A 31 7.43 3.11 -10.18
C ALA A 31 7.53 4.36 -9.31
N SER A 32 7.99 4.22 -8.07
CA SER A 32 8.06 5.33 -7.14
C SER A 32 9.26 6.24 -7.42
N THR A 33 9.04 7.55 -7.32
CA THR A 33 10.13 8.52 -7.36
C THR A 33 10.55 8.94 -5.96
N GLU A 34 9.98 8.29 -4.95
CA GLU A 34 10.23 8.59 -3.54
C GLU A 34 10.89 7.40 -2.88
N GLN A 35 11.30 7.55 -1.62
CA GLN A 35 11.86 6.43 -0.87
C GLN A 35 10.73 5.48 -0.47
N LEU A 36 10.62 4.40 -1.20
CA LEU A 36 9.62 3.37 -0.96
C LEU A 36 10.34 2.03 -0.95
N THR A 37 10.06 1.20 0.07
CA THR A 37 10.72 -0.08 0.22
C THR A 37 9.71 -1.22 0.09
N HIS A 38 10.22 -2.41 -0.23
CA HIS A 38 9.40 -3.62 -0.28
C HIS A 38 8.71 -3.86 1.07
N LYS A 39 9.40 -3.55 2.15
CA LYS A 39 8.87 -3.75 3.49
C LYS A 39 7.65 -2.87 3.75
N MET A 40 7.70 -1.63 3.29
CA MET A 40 6.57 -0.71 3.41
C MET A 40 5.34 -1.26 2.68
N ILE A 41 5.54 -1.74 1.48
CA ILE A 41 4.44 -2.28 0.67
C ILE A 41 3.90 -3.57 1.28
N SER A 42 4.79 -4.44 1.75
CA SER A 42 4.37 -5.67 2.41
C SER A 42 3.50 -5.39 3.63
N ARG A 43 3.91 -4.40 4.45
CA ARG A 43 3.14 -3.99 5.61
C ARG A 43 1.78 -3.43 5.21
N ALA A 44 1.75 -2.66 4.14
CA ALA A 44 0.50 -2.09 3.63
C ALA A 44 -0.49 -3.20 3.27
N CYS A 45 -0.03 -4.20 2.54
CA CYS A 45 -0.89 -5.30 2.11
C CYS A 45 -1.39 -6.14 3.28
N LYS A 46 -0.57 -6.29 4.32
CA LYS A 46 -0.93 -7.10 5.48
C LYS A 46 -1.87 -6.39 6.45
N GLY A 47 -2.10 -5.12 6.25
CA GLY A 47 -3.02 -4.37 7.11
C GLY A 47 -2.35 -3.67 8.28
N ARG A 48 -1.04 -3.50 8.25
CA ARG A 48 -0.35 -2.70 9.26
C ARG A 48 -0.71 -1.24 9.05
N ARG A 49 -1.04 -0.57 10.14
CA ARG A 49 -1.39 0.84 10.04
C ARG A 49 -0.14 1.66 9.74
N LEU A 50 -0.20 2.40 8.65
CA LEU A 50 0.92 3.21 8.19
C LEU A 50 0.67 4.68 8.49
N THR A 51 1.75 5.46 8.60
CA THR A 51 1.61 6.91 8.72
C THR A 51 1.04 7.47 7.40
N PRO A 52 0.35 8.62 7.48
CA PRO A 52 -0.18 9.24 6.25
C PRO A 52 0.89 9.46 5.19
N ASN A 53 2.10 9.84 5.60
CA ASN A 53 3.19 10.06 4.66
C ASN A 53 3.50 8.81 3.84
N VAL A 54 3.60 7.67 4.51
CA VAL A 54 3.87 6.40 3.84
C VAL A 54 2.68 5.99 2.96
N GLN A 55 1.46 6.21 3.44
CA GLN A 55 0.26 5.91 2.67
C GLN A 55 0.26 6.68 1.35
N TYR A 56 0.59 7.97 1.38
CA TYR A 56 0.64 8.77 0.16
C TYR A 56 1.76 8.34 -0.79
N LYS A 57 2.90 7.92 -0.25
CA LYS A 57 3.99 7.42 -1.09
C LYS A 57 3.54 6.18 -1.87
N ILE A 58 2.86 5.27 -1.19
CA ILE A 58 2.35 4.05 -1.81
C ILE A 58 1.25 4.39 -2.81
N LEU A 59 0.37 5.32 -2.46
CA LEU A 59 -0.70 5.76 -3.35
C LEU A 59 -0.14 6.32 -4.67
N ARG A 60 0.87 7.20 -4.57
CA ARG A 60 1.47 7.77 -5.77
C ARG A 60 2.14 6.71 -6.62
N ALA A 61 2.82 5.74 -5.99
CA ALA A 61 3.44 4.65 -6.72
C ALA A 61 2.39 3.78 -7.43
N MET A 62 1.29 3.50 -6.73
CA MET A 62 0.20 2.70 -7.29
C MET A 62 -0.44 3.38 -8.49
N ASN A 63 -0.68 4.68 -8.38
CA ASN A 63 -1.26 5.44 -9.49
C ASN A 63 -0.31 5.52 -10.68
N ALA A 64 0.99 5.67 -10.41
CA ALA A 64 1.98 5.69 -11.48
C ALA A 64 2.09 4.34 -12.18
N ALA A 65 2.05 3.25 -11.43
CA ALA A 65 2.20 1.91 -11.98
C ALA A 65 0.97 1.46 -12.77
N THR A 66 -0.22 1.93 -12.38
CA THR A 66 -1.47 1.51 -13.00
C THR A 66 -2.05 2.54 -13.96
N GLU A 67 -1.50 3.74 -13.95
CA GLU A 67 -2.01 4.89 -14.72
C GLU A 67 -3.47 5.21 -14.36
N LYS A 68 -3.82 4.98 -13.10
CA LYS A 68 -5.14 5.28 -12.55
C LYS A 68 -5.02 6.36 -11.49
N THR A 69 -6.17 6.81 -10.98
CA THR A 69 -6.23 7.85 -9.96
C THR A 69 -6.95 7.32 -8.73
N TYR A 70 -6.30 6.42 -8.02
CA TYR A 70 -6.84 5.90 -6.77
C TYR A 70 -6.76 6.96 -5.68
N THR A 71 -7.58 6.80 -4.66
CA THR A 71 -7.54 7.62 -3.44
C THR A 71 -7.13 6.73 -2.27
N LEU A 72 -6.81 7.35 -1.12
CA LEU A 72 -6.42 6.56 0.05
C LEU A 72 -7.48 5.54 0.47
N PRO A 73 -8.77 5.89 0.54
CA PRO A 73 -9.78 4.89 0.88
C PRO A 73 -9.87 3.72 -0.10
N ASP A 74 -9.43 3.91 -1.33
CA ASP A 74 -9.40 2.82 -2.32
C ASP A 74 -8.35 1.78 -1.96
N LEU A 75 -7.27 2.20 -1.31
CA LEU A 75 -6.15 1.32 -0.97
C LEU A 75 -6.21 0.79 0.45
N PHE A 76 -6.69 1.61 1.38
CA PHE A 76 -6.63 1.30 2.81
C PHE A 76 -7.99 1.47 3.45
N ASN A 77 -8.48 0.41 4.11
CA ASN A 77 -9.81 0.45 4.69
C ASN A 77 -9.88 1.27 5.99
N TYR A 78 -8.73 1.75 6.48
CA TYR A 78 -8.69 2.60 7.67
C TYR A 78 -8.48 4.08 7.33
N SER A 79 -8.56 4.43 6.07
CA SER A 79 -8.39 5.83 5.62
C SER A 79 -9.72 6.51 5.35
#